data_8765b3ab04b845aad91c50fb67638481
#
_entry.id   8765b3ab04b845aad91c50fb67638481
#
_cell.length_a   1.000
_cell.length_b   1.000
_cell.length_c   1.000
_cell.angle_alpha   90.00
_cell.angle_beta   90.00
_cell.angle_gamma   90.00
#
_symmetry.space_group_name_H-M   'P 1'
#
loop_
_entity.id
_entity.type
_entity.pdbx_description
1 polymer ?
#
loop_
_entity_poly.entity_id
_entity_poly.type
_entity_poly.pdbx_seq_one_letter_code
_entity_poly.pdbx_strand_id
1 'polypeptide(L)'
;MGFRNIQAFNLAVLAKQGWRILSSPNSLMARVFKAKYFPYDDFLNSKKGGSPSYVWRSIHNSLGVIKKGTRWRVGNGRRIHIWDDKWLPTPSSYKVVSPQLDFGDYPMVSSLIDNDTMWWKVEVVRSIFLPFDASSILKIPLNYNLPEDSLIWIGNKKGVFTIKSAYHIALSLVDF
;
A
#
# COMPACT_ATOMS: atom_id res chain seq x y z
N MET A 1 18.95 -4.60 -21.71
CA MET A 1 19.28 -4.37 -20.29
C MET A 1 19.24 -5.72 -19.57
N GLY A 2 20.41 -6.30 -19.23
CA GLY A 2 20.47 -7.60 -18.55
C GLY A 2 20.17 -7.44 -17.05
N PHE A 3 19.42 -8.36 -16.49
CA PHE A 3 19.22 -8.47 -15.06
C PHE A 3 20.46 -9.14 -14.45
N ARG A 4 21.24 -8.39 -13.67
CA ARG A 4 22.52 -8.88 -13.09
C ARG A 4 22.31 -9.78 -11.89
N ASN A 5 21.19 -9.64 -11.14
CA ASN A 5 20.88 -10.43 -9.95
C ASN A 5 19.65 -11.30 -10.21
N ILE A 6 19.87 -12.61 -10.38
CA ILE A 6 18.81 -13.59 -10.69
C ILE A 6 17.83 -13.71 -9.52
N GLN A 7 18.28 -13.60 -8.27
CA GLN A 7 17.42 -13.69 -7.10
C GLN A 7 16.44 -12.51 -7.04
N ALA A 8 16.92 -11.30 -7.27
CA ALA A 8 16.08 -10.11 -7.34
C ALA A 8 15.09 -10.18 -8.52
N PHE A 9 15.54 -10.72 -9.66
CA PHE A 9 14.66 -10.93 -10.81
C PHE A 9 13.53 -11.93 -10.49
N ASN A 10 13.85 -13.05 -9.87
CA ASN A 10 12.85 -14.05 -9.46
C ASN A 10 11.85 -13.46 -8.46
N LEU A 11 12.31 -12.68 -7.48
CA LEU A 11 11.42 -11.98 -6.56
C LEU A 11 10.49 -11.00 -7.27
N ALA A 12 10.99 -10.27 -8.28
CA ALA A 12 10.17 -9.33 -9.05
C ALA A 12 9.09 -10.04 -9.88
N VAL A 13 9.41 -11.19 -10.46
CA VAL A 13 8.45 -12.03 -11.22
C VAL A 13 7.38 -12.61 -10.28
N LEU A 14 7.78 -13.10 -9.12
CA LEU A 14 6.86 -13.60 -8.09
C LEU A 14 5.99 -12.48 -7.52
N ALA A 15 6.56 -11.30 -7.29
CA ALA A 15 5.82 -10.11 -6.85
C ALA A 15 4.74 -9.71 -7.86
N LYS A 16 4.89 -9.95 -9.16
CA LYS A 16 3.83 -9.76 -10.15
C LYS A 16 2.60 -10.61 -9.85
N GLN A 17 2.77 -11.83 -9.38
CA GLN A 17 1.64 -12.70 -9.02
C GLN A 17 0.96 -12.20 -7.73
N GLY A 18 1.74 -11.80 -6.73
CA GLY A 18 1.20 -11.17 -5.52
C GLY A 18 0.47 -9.86 -5.82
N TRP A 19 1.00 -9.03 -6.72
CA TRP A 19 0.31 -7.83 -7.19
C TRP A 19 -1.03 -8.14 -7.87
N ARG A 20 -1.12 -9.22 -8.66
CA ARG A 20 -2.39 -9.66 -9.26
C ARG A 20 -3.42 -10.07 -8.22
N ILE A 21 -3.00 -10.71 -7.12
CA ILE A 21 -3.90 -11.03 -6.00
C ILE A 21 -4.49 -9.75 -5.40
N LEU A 22 -3.68 -8.70 -5.23
CA LEU A 22 -4.13 -7.41 -4.69
C LEU A 22 -5.00 -6.62 -5.66
N SER A 23 -4.57 -6.53 -6.92
CA SER A 23 -5.22 -5.68 -7.94
C SER A 23 -6.48 -6.31 -8.54
N SER A 24 -6.64 -7.63 -8.41
CA SER A 24 -7.76 -8.37 -8.95
C SER A 24 -8.33 -9.36 -7.92
N PRO A 25 -8.89 -8.86 -6.80
CA PRO A 25 -9.33 -9.70 -5.66
C PRO A 25 -10.46 -10.68 -6.04
N ASN A 26 -11.23 -10.37 -7.08
CA ASN A 26 -12.32 -11.21 -7.57
C ASN A 26 -11.86 -12.32 -8.54
N SER A 27 -10.59 -12.33 -8.95
CA SER A 27 -10.06 -13.39 -9.80
C SER A 27 -10.10 -14.75 -9.08
N LEU A 28 -10.24 -15.84 -9.86
CA LEU A 28 -10.24 -17.19 -9.30
C LEU A 28 -8.99 -17.45 -8.45
N MET A 29 -7.83 -17.05 -8.94
CA MET A 29 -6.56 -17.20 -8.23
C MET A 29 -6.60 -16.48 -6.87
N ALA A 30 -7.01 -15.22 -6.83
CA ALA A 30 -7.06 -14.44 -5.59
C ALA A 30 -8.06 -15.05 -4.59
N ARG A 31 -9.23 -15.48 -5.06
CA ARG A 31 -10.26 -16.12 -4.22
C ARG A 31 -9.78 -17.44 -3.62
N VAL A 32 -9.12 -18.29 -4.41
CA VAL A 32 -8.57 -19.58 -3.93
C VAL A 32 -7.48 -19.35 -2.88
N PHE A 33 -6.53 -18.43 -3.12
CA PHE A 33 -5.49 -18.13 -2.15
C PHE A 33 -6.06 -17.49 -0.88
N LYS A 34 -7.03 -16.57 -1.02
CA LYS A 34 -7.69 -15.97 0.13
C LYS A 34 -8.36 -17.00 1.01
N ALA A 35 -9.20 -17.86 0.43
CA ALA A 35 -9.93 -18.88 1.17
C ALA A 35 -9.00 -19.85 1.93
N LYS A 36 -7.83 -20.16 1.36
CA LYS A 36 -6.91 -21.15 1.93
C LYS A 36 -5.90 -20.57 2.91
N TYR A 37 -5.37 -19.36 2.66
CA TYR A 37 -4.18 -18.86 3.36
C TYR A 37 -4.40 -17.61 4.19
N PHE A 38 -5.42 -16.79 3.86
CA PHE A 38 -5.72 -15.56 4.59
C PHE A 38 -7.22 -15.21 4.59
N PRO A 39 -8.10 -16.14 5.06
CA PRO A 39 -9.55 -15.97 4.97
C PRO A 39 -10.05 -14.74 5.73
N TYR A 40 -9.40 -14.37 6.82
CA TYR A 40 -9.79 -13.27 7.72
C TYR A 40 -8.90 -12.02 7.58
N ASP A 41 -7.77 -12.14 6.86
CA ASP A 41 -6.80 -11.06 6.67
C ASP A 41 -6.82 -10.56 5.23
N ASP A 42 -6.00 -9.55 4.96
CA ASP A 42 -5.61 -9.18 3.61
C ASP A 42 -4.30 -9.85 3.20
N PHE A 43 -4.00 -9.81 1.91
CA PHE A 43 -2.79 -10.43 1.36
C PHE A 43 -1.50 -9.82 1.96
N LEU A 44 -1.47 -8.50 2.20
CA LEU A 44 -0.28 -7.82 2.73
C LEU A 44 0.04 -8.25 4.16
N ASN A 45 -0.98 -8.59 4.96
CA ASN A 45 -0.84 -9.03 6.35
C ASN A 45 -0.87 -10.56 6.49
N SER A 46 -0.98 -11.28 5.37
CA SER A 46 -1.04 -12.74 5.36
C SER A 46 0.23 -13.37 5.96
N LYS A 47 0.02 -14.49 6.64
CA LYS A 47 1.11 -15.32 7.17
C LYS A 47 1.41 -16.47 6.21
N LYS A 48 2.64 -16.97 6.23
CA LYS A 48 3.04 -18.11 5.39
C LYS A 48 2.24 -19.38 5.70
N GLY A 49 1.86 -19.57 6.97
CA GLY A 49 1.16 -20.76 7.46
C GLY A 49 2.10 -21.94 7.74
N GLY A 50 1.57 -22.97 8.41
CA GLY A 50 2.35 -24.15 8.83
C GLY A 50 2.67 -25.14 7.69
N SER A 51 1.78 -25.29 6.71
CA SER A 51 1.94 -26.19 5.56
C SER A 51 1.57 -25.51 4.24
N PRO A 52 2.35 -24.50 3.83
CA PRO A 52 2.06 -23.77 2.61
C PRO A 52 2.40 -24.61 1.38
N SER A 53 1.56 -24.53 0.32
CA SER A 53 1.94 -25.08 -0.98
C SER A 53 3.21 -24.39 -1.49
N TYR A 54 3.94 -25.07 -2.36
CA TYR A 54 5.14 -24.52 -2.98
C TYR A 54 4.86 -23.16 -3.67
N VAL A 55 3.77 -23.08 -4.41
CA VAL A 55 3.35 -21.85 -5.11
C VAL A 55 3.08 -20.72 -4.12
N TRP A 56 2.31 -20.97 -3.06
CA TRP A 56 2.03 -19.96 -2.05
C TRP A 56 3.30 -19.46 -1.36
N ARG A 57 4.17 -20.41 -0.97
CA ARG A 57 5.47 -20.08 -0.36
C ARG A 57 6.28 -19.14 -1.25
N SER A 58 6.33 -19.44 -2.54
CA SER A 58 7.07 -18.62 -3.51
C SER A 58 6.50 -17.23 -3.66
N ILE A 59 5.18 -17.09 -3.80
CA ILE A 59 4.50 -15.79 -3.88
C ILE A 59 4.70 -15.01 -2.58
N HIS A 60 4.52 -15.64 -1.43
CA HIS A 60 4.66 -15.01 -0.12
C HIS A 60 6.09 -14.52 0.15
N ASN A 61 7.11 -15.21 -0.36
CA ASN A 61 8.51 -14.76 -0.25
C ASN A 61 8.74 -13.40 -0.96
N SER A 62 7.93 -13.06 -1.96
CA SER A 62 7.99 -11.76 -2.65
C SER A 62 7.21 -10.64 -1.95
N LEU A 63 6.53 -10.93 -0.83
CA LEU A 63 5.68 -9.96 -0.13
C LEU A 63 6.45 -8.71 0.30
N GLY A 64 7.72 -8.84 0.66
CA GLY A 64 8.59 -7.71 0.98
C GLY A 64 8.70 -6.69 -0.16
N VAL A 65 8.83 -7.17 -1.40
CA VAL A 65 8.87 -6.32 -2.60
C VAL A 65 7.55 -5.56 -2.77
N ILE A 66 6.44 -6.25 -2.56
CA ILE A 66 5.10 -5.66 -2.70
C ILE A 66 4.88 -4.62 -1.60
N LYS A 67 5.14 -4.96 -0.32
CA LYS A 67 5.01 -4.01 0.81
C LYS A 67 5.87 -2.76 0.64
N LYS A 68 7.10 -2.93 0.12
CA LYS A 68 8.00 -1.80 -0.14
C LYS A 68 7.54 -0.97 -1.33
N GLY A 69 6.97 -1.63 -2.34
CA GLY A 69 6.58 -1.03 -3.63
C GLY A 69 5.16 -0.47 -3.70
N THR A 70 4.37 -0.53 -2.62
CA THR A 70 2.97 -0.08 -2.63
C THR A 70 2.71 1.05 -1.64
N ARG A 71 1.74 1.88 -1.99
CA ARG A 71 1.07 2.81 -1.08
C ARG A 71 -0.41 2.93 -1.42
N TRP A 72 -1.18 3.45 -0.48
CA TRP A 72 -2.57 3.78 -0.71
C TRP A 72 -2.72 5.06 -1.54
N ARG A 73 -3.70 5.04 -2.43
CA ARG A 73 -4.31 6.23 -3.02
C ARG A 73 -5.61 6.47 -2.27
N VAL A 74 -5.73 7.65 -1.71
CA VAL A 74 -6.92 8.05 -0.96
C VAL A 74 -8.10 8.18 -1.91
N GLY A 75 -9.18 7.51 -1.57
CA GLY A 75 -10.51 7.67 -2.14
C GLY A 75 -11.44 8.21 -1.07
N ASN A 76 -12.18 7.34 -0.38
CA ASN A 76 -13.04 7.71 0.75
C ASN A 76 -12.35 7.64 2.12
N GLY A 77 -11.12 7.19 2.18
CA GLY A 77 -10.29 7.10 3.39
C GLY A 77 -10.72 6.07 4.43
N ARG A 78 -11.68 5.18 4.11
CA ARG A 78 -12.24 4.22 5.08
C ARG A 78 -11.36 3.01 5.35
N ARG A 79 -10.37 2.73 4.48
CA ARG A 79 -9.47 1.58 4.56
C ARG A 79 -8.05 1.95 4.92
N ILE A 80 -7.75 3.22 5.15
CA ILE A 80 -6.41 3.73 5.36
C ILE A 80 -6.27 4.21 6.79
N HIS A 81 -5.38 3.56 7.56
CA HIS A 81 -4.97 4.03 8.88
C HIS A 81 -4.00 5.21 8.75
N ILE A 82 -4.27 6.28 9.46
CA ILE A 82 -3.54 7.54 9.32
C ILE A 82 -2.04 7.37 9.57
N TRP A 83 -1.65 6.73 10.68
CA TRP A 83 -0.25 6.61 11.10
C TRP A 83 0.42 5.32 10.61
N ASP A 84 -0.36 4.24 10.44
CA ASP A 84 0.21 2.92 10.12
C ASP A 84 0.44 2.70 8.64
N ASP A 85 -0.41 3.27 7.79
CA ASP A 85 -0.39 3.04 6.37
C ASP A 85 0.50 4.03 5.60
N LYS A 86 0.94 3.59 4.42
CA LYS A 86 1.64 4.44 3.45
C LYS A 86 0.62 5.07 2.52
N TRP A 87 0.37 6.36 2.66
CA TRP A 87 -0.62 7.06 1.82
C TRP A 87 -0.21 8.47 1.39
N LEU A 88 0.76 9.07 2.07
CA LEU A 88 1.27 10.38 1.68
C LEU A 88 2.08 10.31 0.36
N PRO A 89 2.09 11.38 -0.45
CA PRO A 89 2.87 11.44 -1.68
C PRO A 89 4.37 11.69 -1.45
N THR A 90 4.80 11.82 -0.20
CA THR A 90 6.20 12.13 0.18
C THR A 90 7.11 10.90 0.00
N PRO A 91 8.18 10.98 -0.83
CA PRO A 91 8.96 9.80 -1.24
C PRO A 91 9.77 9.12 -0.13
N SER A 92 9.98 9.75 1.02
CA SER A 92 10.84 9.21 2.09
C SER A 92 10.24 7.97 2.75
N SER A 93 9.04 8.07 3.29
CA SER A 93 8.35 6.97 3.99
C SER A 93 6.96 6.67 3.45
N TYR A 94 6.35 7.64 2.75
CA TYR A 94 4.93 7.65 2.37
C TYR A 94 3.97 7.58 3.56
N LYS A 95 4.47 7.77 4.78
CA LYS A 95 3.73 7.76 6.03
C LYS A 95 3.74 9.14 6.67
N VAL A 96 2.77 9.38 7.54
CA VAL A 96 2.74 10.50 8.47
C VAL A 96 3.92 10.38 9.42
N VAL A 97 4.63 11.49 9.67
CA VAL A 97 5.73 11.58 10.64
C VAL A 97 5.33 12.39 11.88
N SER A 98 4.20 13.07 11.84
CA SER A 98 3.62 13.74 13.00
C SER A 98 3.35 12.73 14.11
N PRO A 99 3.65 13.05 15.37
CA PRO A 99 3.33 12.18 16.49
C PRO A 99 1.82 11.99 16.60
N GLN A 100 1.41 10.78 16.98
CA GLN A 100 0.02 10.52 17.33
C GLN A 100 -0.25 11.17 18.67
N LEU A 101 -1.03 12.24 18.65
CA LEU A 101 -1.46 12.94 19.86
C LEU A 101 -2.82 12.39 20.29
N ASP A 102 -3.09 12.39 21.62
CA ASP A 102 -4.35 11.93 22.20
C ASP A 102 -5.54 12.90 21.95
N PHE A 103 -5.60 13.52 20.79
CA PHE A 103 -6.66 14.44 20.39
C PHE A 103 -7.94 13.76 19.87
N GLY A 104 -8.22 12.57 20.32
CA GLY A 104 -9.38 11.80 19.91
C GLY A 104 -9.03 10.64 18.99
N ASP A 105 -10.00 9.77 18.84
CA ASP A 105 -9.84 8.54 18.06
C ASP A 105 -10.05 8.82 16.56
N TYR A 106 -9.00 9.26 15.89
CA TYR A 106 -8.97 9.44 14.45
C TYR A 106 -8.12 8.37 13.78
N PRO A 107 -8.54 7.09 13.81
CA PRO A 107 -7.71 6.01 13.27
C PRO A 107 -7.63 6.01 11.75
N MET A 108 -8.70 6.47 11.08
CA MET A 108 -8.88 6.37 9.63
C MET A 108 -8.81 7.72 8.93
N VAL A 109 -8.26 7.73 7.72
CA VAL A 109 -8.18 8.93 6.87
C VAL A 109 -9.56 9.53 6.58
N SER A 110 -10.63 8.72 6.56
CA SER A 110 -12.01 9.19 6.38
C SER A 110 -12.46 10.21 7.44
N SER A 111 -11.91 10.17 8.65
CA SER A 111 -12.21 11.14 9.71
C SER A 111 -11.72 12.56 9.38
N LEU A 112 -10.73 12.66 8.51
CA LEU A 112 -10.14 13.91 8.03
C LEU A 112 -10.87 14.48 6.79
N ILE A 113 -11.83 13.74 6.22
CA ILE A 113 -12.58 14.14 5.02
C ILE A 113 -13.96 14.64 5.44
N ASP A 114 -14.36 15.76 4.88
CA ASP A 114 -15.70 16.29 5.02
C ASP A 114 -16.57 15.73 3.89
N ASN A 115 -17.61 14.99 4.25
CA ASN A 115 -18.50 14.35 3.30
C ASN A 115 -19.45 15.33 2.60
N ASP A 116 -19.67 16.52 3.16
CA ASP A 116 -20.55 17.53 2.57
C ASP A 116 -19.84 18.33 1.48
N THR A 117 -18.57 18.68 1.74
CA THR A 117 -17.74 19.42 0.80
C THR A 117 -16.89 18.52 -0.10
N MET A 118 -16.81 17.22 0.18
CA MET A 118 -15.91 16.24 -0.48
C MET A 118 -14.45 16.68 -0.47
N TRP A 119 -14.04 17.36 0.61
CA TRP A 119 -12.71 17.92 0.78
C TRP A 119 -12.15 17.63 2.16
N TRP A 120 -10.90 18.00 2.37
CA TRP A 120 -10.23 17.87 3.66
C TRP A 120 -10.82 18.82 4.69
N LYS A 121 -11.02 18.37 5.92
CA LYS A 121 -11.32 19.20 7.09
C LYS A 121 -10.07 20.01 7.47
N VAL A 122 -9.85 21.13 6.80
CA VAL A 122 -8.59 21.90 6.84
C VAL A 122 -8.14 22.22 8.26
N GLU A 123 -9.05 22.71 9.10
CA GLU A 123 -8.72 23.11 10.48
C GLU A 123 -8.35 21.89 11.34
N VAL A 124 -9.02 20.75 11.15
CA VAL A 124 -8.71 19.49 11.83
C VAL A 124 -7.33 19.01 11.41
N VAL A 125 -7.04 19.01 10.11
CA VAL A 125 -5.72 18.58 9.60
C VAL A 125 -4.62 19.47 10.15
N ARG A 126 -4.82 20.79 10.19
CA ARG A 126 -3.81 21.72 10.74
C ARG A 126 -3.62 21.62 12.24
N SER A 127 -4.65 21.21 12.99
CA SER A 127 -4.54 21.04 14.44
C SER A 127 -3.87 19.73 14.86
N ILE A 128 -4.02 18.66 14.06
CA ILE A 128 -3.50 17.33 14.39
C ILE A 128 -2.07 17.13 13.92
N PHE A 129 -1.73 17.65 12.72
CA PHE A 129 -0.47 17.32 12.06
C PHE A 129 0.53 18.49 12.10
N LEU A 130 1.82 18.14 12.14
CA LEU A 130 2.88 19.12 11.91
C LEU A 130 2.71 19.79 10.53
N PRO A 131 3.17 21.04 10.37
CA PRO A 131 2.97 21.82 9.14
C PRO A 131 3.39 21.11 7.85
N PHE A 132 4.44 20.28 7.91
CA PHE A 132 4.92 19.51 6.77
C PHE A 132 3.90 18.44 6.32
N ASP A 133 3.39 17.64 7.27
CA ASP A 133 2.38 16.62 6.97
C ASP A 133 1.06 17.25 6.57
N ALA A 134 0.61 18.27 7.32
CA ALA A 134 -0.62 19.02 7.01
C ALA A 134 -0.59 19.56 5.58
N SER A 135 0.53 20.19 5.18
CA SER A 135 0.70 20.69 3.81
C SER A 135 0.68 19.56 2.77
N SER A 136 1.26 18.41 3.09
CA SER A 136 1.30 17.24 2.20
C SER A 136 -0.10 16.63 2.04
N ILE A 137 -0.87 16.51 3.13
CA ILE A 137 -2.24 15.99 3.15
C ILE A 137 -3.15 16.89 2.33
N LEU A 138 -3.14 18.21 2.61
CA LEU A 138 -4.02 19.17 1.94
C LEU A 138 -3.75 19.33 0.44
N LYS A 139 -2.59 18.91 -0.04
CA LYS A 139 -2.25 18.85 -1.48
C LYS A 139 -2.76 17.61 -2.19
N ILE A 140 -3.21 16.57 -1.47
CA ILE A 140 -3.76 15.37 -2.09
C ILE A 140 -5.14 15.72 -2.66
N PRO A 141 -5.33 15.62 -3.99
CA PRO A 141 -6.64 15.88 -4.59
C PRO A 141 -7.59 14.74 -4.23
N LEU A 142 -8.75 15.09 -3.70
CA LEU A 142 -9.86 14.17 -3.51
C LEU A 142 -10.77 14.19 -4.72
N ASN A 143 -11.32 13.03 -5.08
CA ASN A 143 -12.32 12.94 -6.12
C ASN A 143 -13.69 13.26 -5.50
N TYR A 144 -14.49 14.08 -6.17
CA TYR A 144 -15.84 14.47 -5.73
C TYR A 144 -16.79 13.28 -5.47
N ASN A 145 -16.55 12.12 -6.11
CA ASN A 145 -17.31 10.90 -5.87
C ASN A 145 -16.78 10.04 -4.71
N LEU A 146 -15.68 10.43 -4.07
CA LEU A 146 -15.00 9.68 -3.02
C LEU A 146 -15.00 8.15 -3.27
N PRO A 147 -14.38 7.67 -4.37
CA PRO A 147 -14.34 6.24 -4.69
C PRO A 147 -13.64 5.46 -3.58
N GLU A 148 -13.70 4.15 -3.62
CA GLU A 148 -12.95 3.33 -2.67
C GLU A 148 -11.44 3.58 -2.76
N ASP A 149 -10.78 3.46 -1.61
CA ASP A 149 -9.33 3.52 -1.51
C ASP A 149 -8.68 2.40 -2.34
N SER A 150 -7.59 2.72 -2.99
CA SER A 150 -6.90 1.76 -3.87
C SER A 150 -5.40 1.71 -3.61
N LEU A 151 -4.82 0.52 -3.71
CA LEU A 151 -3.38 0.36 -3.68
C LEU A 151 -2.78 0.71 -5.04
N ILE A 152 -1.73 1.53 -5.03
CA ILE A 152 -0.96 1.89 -6.22
C ILE A 152 0.49 1.49 -6.08
N TRP A 153 1.13 1.23 -7.21
CA TRP A 153 2.54 0.90 -7.29
C TRP A 153 3.40 2.17 -7.34
N ILE A 154 4.34 2.31 -6.40
CA ILE A 154 5.21 3.50 -6.32
C ILE A 154 6.46 3.42 -7.20
N GLY A 155 6.76 2.24 -7.75
CA GLY A 155 7.96 2.01 -8.56
C GLY A 155 7.99 2.73 -9.91
N ASN A 156 6.90 3.40 -10.31
CA ASN A 156 6.86 4.27 -11.47
C ASN A 156 5.80 5.38 -11.33
N LYS A 157 5.93 6.43 -12.15
CA LYS A 157 5.04 7.61 -12.11
C LYS A 157 3.58 7.29 -12.46
N LYS A 158 3.31 6.22 -13.20
CA LYS A 158 1.94 5.84 -13.61
C LYS A 158 1.19 5.05 -12.54
N GLY A 159 1.84 4.66 -11.46
CA GLY A 159 1.24 3.84 -10.40
C GLY A 159 0.98 2.38 -10.81
N VAL A 160 1.57 1.92 -11.92
CA VAL A 160 1.36 0.58 -12.50
C VAL A 160 2.54 -0.32 -12.20
N PHE A 161 2.28 -1.55 -11.79
CA PHE A 161 3.30 -2.55 -11.55
C PHE A 161 4.04 -2.92 -12.84
N THR A 162 5.36 -2.91 -12.80
CA THR A 162 6.22 -3.49 -13.86
C THR A 162 7.32 -4.33 -13.22
N ILE A 163 7.70 -5.43 -13.90
CA ILE A 163 8.81 -6.29 -13.42
C ILE A 163 10.10 -5.48 -13.29
N LYS A 164 10.36 -4.54 -14.21
CA LYS A 164 11.54 -3.68 -14.16
C LYS A 164 11.58 -2.85 -12.87
N SER A 165 10.48 -2.19 -12.51
CA SER A 165 10.43 -1.38 -11.28
C SER A 165 10.45 -2.24 -10.01
N ALA A 166 9.82 -3.43 -10.04
CA ALA A 166 9.87 -4.38 -8.95
C ALA A 166 11.28 -4.97 -8.75
N TYR A 167 12.03 -5.18 -9.82
CA TYR A 167 13.42 -5.62 -9.77
C TYR A 167 14.30 -4.62 -9.02
N HIS A 168 14.18 -3.33 -9.28
CA HIS A 168 14.94 -2.32 -8.54
C HIS A 168 14.60 -2.30 -7.05
N ILE A 169 13.32 -2.52 -6.69
CA ILE A 169 12.93 -2.66 -5.28
C ILE A 169 13.49 -3.95 -4.70
N ALA A 170 13.45 -5.06 -5.45
CA ALA A 170 13.98 -6.35 -5.00
C ALA A 170 15.50 -6.30 -4.75
N LEU A 171 16.27 -5.60 -5.60
CA LEU A 171 17.70 -5.38 -5.38
C LEU A 171 17.96 -4.79 -4.00
N SER A 172 17.23 -3.76 -3.60
CA SER A 172 17.40 -3.14 -2.28
C SER A 172 16.93 -4.02 -1.09
N LEU A 173 16.49 -5.24 -1.33
CA LEU A 173 16.11 -6.23 -0.31
C LEU A 173 17.04 -7.44 -0.31
N VAL A 174 17.81 -7.64 -1.37
CA VAL A 174 18.71 -8.80 -1.53
C VAL A 174 20.17 -8.43 -1.26
N ASP A 175 20.54 -7.16 -1.45
CA ASP A 175 21.90 -6.64 -1.27
C ASP A 175 22.24 -6.30 0.20
N PHE A 176 21.46 -6.86 1.19
CA PHE A 176 21.73 -6.74 2.64
C PHE A 176 21.95 -8.10 3.26
#